data_f1e56a694aa4610230e3e6c1d3513373
#
_entry.id   f1e56a694aa4610230e3e6c1d3513373
#
_cell.length_a   1.000
_cell.length_b   1.000
_cell.length_c   1.000
_cell.angle_alpha   90.00
_cell.angle_beta   90.00
_cell.angle_gamma   90.00
#
_symmetry.space_group_name_H-M   'P 1'
#
loop_
_entity.id
_entity.type
_entity.pdbx_description
1 polymer ?
#
loop_
_entity_poly.entity_id
_entity_poly.type
_entity_poly.pdbx_seq_one_letter_code
_entity_poly.pdbx_strand_id
1 'polypeptide(L)'
;TGDATNDKGFFQLKNLPARKLEVRFSAVGYETEVVDVEILPNKTIELNIVLQEKIIEVQTVEVTALRQQEQKDTRTSLIDLSPRSAKILAGGVEDVLRTLQSLPGVLAPNDFSSQLVVRGSGPDQNLIIMDDIEVFNPYRLYGVISMFNPDAVSDVNLISGGFPAKYGDRLSAVLDVTN
;
A
#
# COMPACT_ATOMS: atom_id res chain seq x y z
N THR A 1 8.69 38.20 -17.98
CA THR A 1 7.46 38.87 -18.49
C THR A 1 6.53 37.77 -18.96
N GLY A 2 5.28 37.84 -18.60
CA GLY A 2 4.24 36.89 -19.02
C GLY A 2 2.92 37.62 -19.23
N ASP A 3 2.02 36.99 -19.97
CA ASP A 3 0.67 37.46 -20.22
C ASP A 3 -0.29 36.28 -20.25
N ALA A 4 -1.55 36.51 -19.95
CA ALA A 4 -2.58 35.48 -20.05
C ALA A 4 -3.42 35.76 -21.31
N THR A 5 -3.87 34.66 -21.96
CA THR A 5 -4.77 34.77 -23.09
C THR A 5 -6.17 35.23 -22.66
N ASN A 6 -6.83 35.99 -23.52
CA ASN A 6 -8.24 36.31 -23.34
C ASN A 6 -9.15 35.15 -23.80
N ASP A 7 -10.47 35.32 -23.67
CA ASP A 7 -11.48 34.29 -24.02
C ASP A 7 -11.45 33.84 -25.49
N LYS A 8 -10.78 34.59 -26.36
CA LYS A 8 -10.57 34.28 -27.78
C LYS A 8 -9.19 33.71 -28.08
N GLY A 9 -8.38 33.49 -27.06
CA GLY A 9 -7.03 32.95 -27.19
C GLY A 9 -5.95 33.99 -27.58
N PHE A 10 -6.25 35.31 -27.62
CA PHE A 10 -5.26 36.32 -27.91
C PHE A 10 -4.39 36.62 -26.69
N PHE A 11 -3.09 36.75 -26.93
CA PHE A 11 -2.09 37.23 -25.99
C PHE A 11 -1.21 38.32 -26.61
N GLN A 12 -0.59 39.14 -25.81
CA GLN A 12 0.32 40.17 -26.30
C GLN A 12 1.45 40.45 -25.31
N LEU A 13 2.66 40.07 -25.67
CA LEU A 13 3.86 40.41 -24.93
C LEU A 13 4.48 41.67 -25.47
N LYS A 14 4.66 42.70 -24.63
CA LYS A 14 5.21 44.03 -24.98
C LYS A 14 6.59 44.21 -24.38
N ASN A 15 7.35 45.12 -25.01
CA ASN A 15 8.67 45.54 -24.53
C ASN A 15 9.67 44.40 -24.35
N LEU A 16 9.69 43.49 -25.30
CA LEU A 16 10.64 42.40 -25.31
C LEU A 16 12.00 42.85 -25.85
N PRO A 17 13.12 42.39 -25.29
CA PRO A 17 14.44 42.74 -25.81
C PRO A 17 14.68 42.07 -27.17
N ALA A 18 15.38 42.77 -28.08
CA ALA A 18 15.71 42.27 -29.41
C ALA A 18 16.81 41.20 -29.32
N ARG A 19 16.41 39.95 -29.12
CA ARG A 19 17.26 38.76 -29.06
C ARG A 19 16.42 37.50 -29.26
N LYS A 20 17.07 36.36 -29.34
CA LYS A 20 16.38 35.08 -29.24
C LYS A 20 15.82 34.89 -27.84
N LEU A 21 14.55 34.52 -27.76
CA LEU A 21 13.82 34.28 -26.53
C LEU A 21 13.06 32.94 -26.64
N GLU A 22 13.05 32.21 -25.56
CA GLU A 22 12.23 31.05 -25.38
C GLU A 22 10.88 31.48 -24.80
N VAL A 23 9.79 31.21 -25.50
CA VAL A 23 8.44 31.50 -25.07
C VAL A 23 7.73 30.22 -24.72
N ARG A 24 7.25 30.13 -23.49
CA ARG A 24 6.57 28.95 -22.96
C ARG A 24 5.06 29.19 -22.92
N PHE A 25 4.32 28.30 -23.53
CA PHE A 25 2.85 28.28 -23.53
C PHE A 25 2.35 27.13 -22.68
N SER A 26 1.48 27.40 -21.70
CA SER A 26 0.91 26.39 -20.82
C SER A 26 -0.54 26.68 -20.50
N ALA A 27 -1.37 25.64 -20.50
CA ALA A 27 -2.76 25.71 -20.07
C ALA A 27 -3.12 24.45 -19.27
N VAL A 28 -4.13 24.56 -18.41
CA VAL A 28 -4.60 23.42 -17.61
C VAL A 28 -5.23 22.39 -18.56
N GLY A 29 -4.76 21.13 -18.48
CA GLY A 29 -5.23 20.05 -19.36
C GLY A 29 -4.49 19.94 -20.70
N TYR A 30 -3.46 20.76 -20.94
CA TYR A 30 -2.67 20.75 -22.18
C TYR A 30 -1.18 20.53 -21.89
N GLU A 31 -0.46 19.99 -22.86
CA GLU A 31 0.98 19.91 -22.80
C GLU A 31 1.61 21.28 -22.93
N THR A 32 2.67 21.52 -22.16
CA THR A 32 3.42 22.77 -22.24
C THR A 32 4.24 22.78 -23.52
N GLU A 33 4.07 23.78 -24.36
CA GLU A 33 4.86 23.98 -25.57
C GLU A 33 5.85 25.12 -25.39
N VAL A 34 7.05 24.92 -25.93
CA VAL A 34 8.14 25.89 -25.84
C VAL A 34 8.60 26.22 -27.25
N VAL A 35 8.59 27.49 -27.60
CA VAL A 35 8.94 27.97 -28.94
C VAL A 35 10.06 29.01 -28.85
N ASP A 36 11.11 28.80 -29.62
CA ASP A 36 12.19 29.75 -29.78
C ASP A 36 11.80 30.84 -30.77
N VAL A 37 11.83 32.09 -30.34
CA VAL A 37 11.44 33.23 -31.16
C VAL A 37 12.58 34.26 -31.20
N GLU A 38 12.95 34.71 -32.39
CA GLU A 38 13.94 35.76 -32.58
C GLU A 38 13.26 37.11 -32.70
N ILE A 39 13.38 37.94 -31.67
CA ILE A 39 12.79 39.27 -31.63
C ILE A 39 13.72 40.27 -32.35
N LEU A 40 13.20 40.93 -33.38
CA LEU A 40 13.89 42.01 -34.11
C LEU A 40 13.43 43.35 -33.61
N PRO A 41 14.31 44.38 -33.64
CA PRO A 41 13.95 45.74 -33.20
C PRO A 41 12.79 46.32 -34.02
N ASN A 42 11.80 46.91 -33.34
CA ASN A 42 10.63 47.56 -33.94
C ASN A 42 9.78 46.67 -34.88
N LYS A 43 9.81 45.36 -34.68
CA LYS A 43 8.96 44.41 -35.42
C LYS A 43 8.01 43.71 -34.46
N THR A 44 6.79 43.48 -34.93
CA THR A 44 5.82 42.60 -34.28
C THR A 44 5.92 41.23 -34.94
N ILE A 45 5.90 40.19 -34.13
CA ILE A 45 5.90 38.79 -34.58
C ILE A 45 4.56 38.21 -34.15
N GLU A 46 3.87 37.56 -35.06
CA GLU A 46 2.63 36.84 -34.81
C GLU A 46 2.96 35.36 -34.65
N LEU A 47 2.45 34.76 -33.59
CA LEU A 47 2.59 33.34 -33.29
C LEU A 47 1.21 32.73 -33.16
N ASN A 48 0.97 31.64 -33.88
CA ASN A 48 -0.21 30.80 -33.72
C ASN A 48 0.24 29.46 -33.12
N ILE A 49 -0.17 29.23 -31.88
CA ILE A 49 0.21 28.05 -31.13
C ILE A 49 -1.02 27.17 -30.89
N VAL A 50 -0.90 25.90 -31.17
CA VAL A 50 -1.94 24.91 -30.90
C VAL A 50 -1.39 23.97 -29.84
N LEU A 51 -1.92 24.08 -28.63
CA LEU A 51 -1.55 23.19 -27.54
C LEU A 51 -2.24 21.82 -27.73
N GLN A 52 -1.51 20.75 -27.51
CA GLN A 52 -2.05 19.41 -27.51
C GLN A 52 -2.66 19.10 -26.13
N GLU A 53 -3.82 18.46 -26.14
CA GLU A 53 -4.44 17.99 -24.91
C GLU A 53 -3.50 17.00 -24.22
N LYS A 54 -3.16 17.30 -22.98
CA LYS A 54 -2.48 16.36 -22.13
C LYS A 54 -3.49 15.28 -21.73
N ILE A 55 -3.45 14.16 -22.43
CA ILE A 55 -4.11 12.96 -21.93
C ILE A 55 -3.42 12.67 -20.60
N ILE A 56 -4.00 13.11 -19.50
CA ILE A 56 -3.70 12.56 -18.20
C ILE A 56 -4.24 11.13 -18.33
N GLU A 57 -3.38 10.22 -18.78
CA GLU A 57 -3.56 8.85 -18.37
C GLU A 57 -3.54 8.94 -16.84
N VAL A 58 -4.72 9.05 -16.26
CA VAL A 58 -4.91 8.61 -14.90
C VAL A 58 -4.41 7.18 -14.98
N GLN A 59 -3.15 6.99 -14.58
CA GLN A 59 -2.71 5.64 -14.24
C GLN A 59 -3.87 5.15 -13.39
N THR A 60 -4.64 4.25 -13.98
CA THR A 60 -5.60 3.48 -13.25
C THR A 60 -4.77 3.00 -12.09
N VAL A 61 -4.97 3.63 -10.92
CA VAL A 61 -4.39 3.10 -9.70
C VAL A 61 -4.93 1.69 -9.75
N GLU A 62 -4.08 0.74 -10.15
CA GLU A 62 -4.33 -0.64 -9.85
C GLU A 62 -4.51 -0.62 -8.34
N VAL A 63 -5.76 -0.43 -7.94
CA VAL A 63 -6.20 -0.77 -6.60
C VAL A 63 -5.90 -2.24 -6.58
N THR A 64 -4.69 -2.53 -6.13
CA THR A 64 -4.15 -3.87 -6.05
C THR A 64 -5.30 -4.74 -5.56
N ALA A 65 -5.48 -5.90 -6.15
CA ALA A 65 -6.57 -6.83 -5.81
C ALA A 65 -6.72 -6.99 -4.28
N LEU A 66 -5.64 -6.80 -3.53
CA LEU A 66 -5.57 -6.66 -2.08
C LEU A 66 -6.47 -5.54 -1.53
N ARG A 67 -6.42 -4.32 -2.06
CA ARG A 67 -7.29 -3.21 -1.60
C ARG A 67 -8.75 -3.41 -1.94
N GLN A 68 -9.06 -4.07 -3.07
CA GLN A 68 -10.43 -4.46 -3.39
C GLN A 68 -10.93 -5.58 -2.50
N GLN A 69 -10.06 -6.48 -2.07
CA GLN A 69 -10.35 -7.52 -1.10
C GLN A 69 -10.57 -6.92 0.30
N GLU A 70 -9.75 -5.99 0.73
CA GLU A 70 -9.91 -5.24 2.00
C GLU A 70 -11.21 -4.45 2.04
N GLN A 71 -11.62 -3.79 0.95
CA GLN A 71 -12.89 -3.06 0.89
C GLN A 71 -14.14 -3.96 0.85
N LYS A 72 -14.01 -5.19 0.35
CA LYS A 72 -15.09 -6.19 0.38
C LYS A 72 -15.11 -7.01 1.66
N ASP A 73 -14.03 -6.94 2.42
CA ASP A 73 -13.90 -7.72 3.63
C ASP A 73 -14.54 -6.97 4.80
N THR A 74 -15.72 -7.43 5.18
CA THR A 74 -16.47 -6.89 6.35
C THR A 74 -15.91 -7.41 7.68
N ARG A 75 -14.75 -8.05 7.67
CA ARG A 75 -14.09 -8.55 8.89
C ARG A 75 -13.56 -7.38 9.71
N THR A 76 -14.20 -7.10 10.83
CA THR A 76 -13.88 -5.97 11.71
C THR A 76 -12.61 -6.17 12.55
N SER A 77 -11.97 -7.32 12.49
CA SER A 77 -10.85 -7.69 13.37
C SER A 77 -9.74 -8.43 12.62
N LEU A 78 -9.48 -8.05 11.36
CA LEU A 78 -8.34 -8.54 10.59
C LEU A 78 -7.11 -7.72 10.95
N ILE A 79 -6.04 -8.36 11.33
CA ILE A 79 -4.71 -7.78 11.53
C ILE A 79 -3.76 -8.49 10.59
N ASP A 80 -3.24 -7.75 9.63
CA ASP A 80 -2.22 -8.18 8.68
C ASP A 80 -0.83 -7.89 9.26
N LEU A 81 0.03 -8.88 9.25
CA LEU A 81 1.39 -8.78 9.75
C LEU A 81 2.39 -9.23 8.69
N SER A 82 3.26 -8.31 8.33
CA SER A 82 4.42 -8.67 7.53
C SER A 82 5.35 -9.59 8.33
N PRO A 83 5.69 -10.80 7.82
CA PRO A 83 6.61 -11.73 8.49
C PRO A 83 7.99 -11.15 8.77
N ARG A 84 8.39 -10.14 8.00
CA ARG A 84 9.64 -9.39 8.24
C ARG A 84 9.66 -8.67 9.59
N SER A 85 8.51 -8.35 10.15
CA SER A 85 8.40 -7.77 11.49
C SER A 85 8.88 -8.74 12.58
N ALA A 86 8.82 -10.05 12.32
CA ALA A 86 9.32 -11.08 13.24
C ALA A 86 10.84 -11.00 13.45
N LYS A 87 11.57 -10.48 12.48
CA LYS A 87 13.04 -10.31 12.56
C LYS A 87 13.47 -9.06 13.33
N ILE A 88 12.57 -8.14 13.59
CA ILE A 88 12.88 -6.82 14.20
C ILE A 88 12.73 -6.87 15.72
N LEU A 89 12.06 -7.88 16.27
CA LEU A 89 11.91 -8.04 17.71
C LEU A 89 13.26 -8.39 18.36
N ALA A 90 13.88 -7.39 18.95
CA ALA A 90 15.20 -7.51 19.59
C ALA A 90 15.16 -8.49 20.75
N GLY A 91 16.06 -9.49 20.75
CA GLY A 91 16.30 -10.42 21.87
C GLY A 91 15.42 -11.68 21.91
N GLY A 92 14.59 -11.92 20.92
CA GLY A 92 13.76 -13.12 20.82
C GLY A 92 14.26 -14.13 19.79
N VAL A 93 13.74 -15.34 19.86
CA VAL A 93 13.80 -16.30 18.76
C VAL A 93 12.96 -15.75 17.61
N GLU A 94 13.51 -15.75 16.40
CA GLU A 94 12.78 -15.34 15.19
C GLU A 94 11.63 -16.33 14.95
N ASP A 95 10.43 -15.94 15.37
CA ASP A 95 9.25 -16.78 15.32
C ASP A 95 8.02 -15.94 14.96
N VAL A 96 7.31 -16.36 13.92
CA VAL A 96 6.12 -15.68 13.41
C VAL A 96 5.03 -15.59 14.48
N LEU A 97 4.77 -16.66 15.22
CA LEU A 97 3.72 -16.66 16.25
C LEU A 97 4.09 -15.77 17.44
N ARG A 98 5.36 -15.69 17.81
CA ARG A 98 5.81 -14.78 18.88
C ARG A 98 5.61 -13.32 18.50
N THR A 99 5.75 -12.98 17.24
CA THR A 99 5.47 -11.61 16.77
C THR A 99 4.01 -11.23 17.01
N LEU A 100 3.09 -12.17 16.82
CA LEU A 100 1.67 -11.97 17.09
C LEU A 100 1.36 -11.68 18.56
N GLN A 101 2.20 -12.15 19.49
CA GLN A 101 2.05 -11.86 20.93
C GLN A 101 2.28 -10.38 21.28
N SER A 102 2.88 -9.59 20.39
CA SER A 102 3.00 -8.13 20.55
C SER A 102 1.70 -7.37 20.26
N LEU A 103 0.70 -8.05 19.68
CA LEU A 103 -0.57 -7.44 19.30
C LEU A 103 -1.50 -7.28 20.53
N PRO A 104 -2.31 -6.21 20.54
CA PRO A 104 -3.29 -6.04 21.60
C PRO A 104 -4.32 -7.18 21.61
N GLY A 105 -4.54 -7.77 22.79
CA GLY A 105 -5.48 -8.89 22.97
C GLY A 105 -4.91 -10.27 22.66
N VAL A 106 -3.65 -10.37 22.32
CA VAL A 106 -2.91 -11.63 22.16
C VAL A 106 -1.91 -11.78 23.29
N LEU A 107 -1.93 -12.90 23.98
CA LEU A 107 -1.04 -13.18 25.10
C LEU A 107 -0.29 -14.50 24.89
N ALA A 108 0.85 -14.64 25.50
CA ALA A 108 1.55 -15.92 25.66
C ALA A 108 1.13 -16.59 26.98
N PRO A 109 0.99 -17.90 27.04
CA PRO A 109 0.78 -18.61 28.32
C PRO A 109 1.95 -18.46 29.30
N ASN A 110 3.16 -18.32 28.78
CA ASN A 110 4.39 -18.03 29.53
C ASN A 110 5.44 -17.42 28.59
N ASP A 111 6.51 -16.86 29.13
CA ASP A 111 7.56 -16.12 28.40
C ASP A 111 8.33 -16.99 27.38
N PHE A 112 8.30 -18.29 27.52
CA PHE A 112 9.00 -19.24 26.65
C PHE A 112 8.10 -19.88 25.60
N SER A 113 6.80 -19.57 25.59
CA SER A 113 5.83 -20.19 24.70
C SER A 113 5.57 -19.33 23.44
N SER A 114 5.53 -19.97 22.29
CA SER A 114 5.01 -19.39 21.04
C SER A 114 3.49 -19.60 20.87
N GLN A 115 2.82 -20.23 21.83
CA GLN A 115 1.38 -20.44 21.80
C GLN A 115 0.65 -19.10 21.93
N LEU A 116 -0.53 -19.01 21.31
CA LEU A 116 -1.34 -17.81 21.29
C LEU A 116 -2.60 -17.98 22.13
N VAL A 117 -2.78 -17.11 23.11
CA VAL A 117 -4.01 -16.92 23.86
C VAL A 117 -4.67 -15.65 23.34
N VAL A 118 -5.68 -15.79 22.49
CA VAL A 118 -6.36 -14.66 21.87
C VAL A 118 -7.63 -14.34 22.63
N ARG A 119 -7.75 -13.09 23.11
CA ARG A 119 -8.91 -12.61 23.89
C ARG A 119 -9.29 -13.52 25.10
N GLY A 120 -8.28 -14.14 25.71
CA GLY A 120 -8.46 -15.00 26.88
C GLY A 120 -8.89 -16.43 26.59
N SER A 121 -9.02 -16.84 25.34
CA SER A 121 -9.32 -18.21 24.96
C SER A 121 -8.05 -19.06 24.85
N GLY A 122 -8.14 -20.33 25.17
CA GLY A 122 -6.98 -21.23 25.10
C GLY A 122 -6.38 -21.38 23.70
N PRO A 123 -5.10 -21.79 23.61
CA PRO A 123 -4.40 -21.98 22.33
C PRO A 123 -5.07 -23.02 21.41
N ASP A 124 -5.78 -23.97 21.96
CA ASP A 124 -6.55 -25.02 21.28
C ASP A 124 -7.81 -24.48 20.56
N GLN A 125 -8.24 -23.26 20.91
CA GLN A 125 -9.40 -22.58 20.31
C GLN A 125 -9.04 -21.76 19.09
N ASN A 126 -7.79 -21.69 18.69
CA ASN A 126 -7.35 -21.01 17.48
C ASN A 126 -7.34 -21.97 16.29
N LEU A 127 -7.90 -21.53 15.17
CA LEU A 127 -7.74 -22.21 13.89
C LEU A 127 -6.49 -21.68 13.19
N ILE A 128 -5.55 -22.55 12.89
CA ILE A 128 -4.34 -22.18 12.17
C ILE A 128 -4.35 -22.88 10.81
N ILE A 129 -4.26 -22.05 9.76
CA ILE A 129 -4.32 -22.49 8.37
C ILE A 129 -3.04 -22.04 7.68
N MET A 130 -2.48 -22.90 6.86
CA MET A 130 -1.34 -22.62 6.00
C MET A 130 -1.68 -23.04 4.57
N ASP A 131 -1.70 -22.07 3.65
CA ASP A 131 -2.08 -22.31 2.26
C ASP A 131 -3.41 -23.07 2.11
N ASP A 132 -4.46 -22.62 2.82
CA ASP A 132 -5.80 -23.22 2.91
C ASP A 132 -5.85 -24.63 3.58
N ILE A 133 -4.77 -25.10 4.19
CA ILE A 133 -4.71 -26.38 4.91
C ILE A 133 -4.65 -26.15 6.42
N GLU A 134 -5.54 -26.80 7.18
CA GLU A 134 -5.51 -26.73 8.64
C GLU A 134 -4.24 -27.38 9.21
N VAL A 135 -3.55 -26.62 10.07
CA VAL A 135 -2.38 -27.09 10.81
C VAL A 135 -2.77 -27.40 12.23
N PHE A 136 -2.88 -28.67 12.55
CA PHE A 136 -3.35 -29.15 13.85
C PHE A 136 -2.40 -28.83 15.01
N ASN A 137 -1.08 -28.88 14.78
CA ASN A 137 -0.08 -28.61 15.79
C ASN A 137 1.08 -27.79 15.18
N PRO A 138 0.98 -26.47 15.18
CA PRO A 138 2.01 -25.58 14.61
C PRO A 138 3.22 -25.42 15.54
N TYR A 139 3.23 -26.05 16.69
CA TYR A 139 4.24 -25.88 17.73
C TYR A 139 5.27 -26.99 17.74
N ARG A 140 6.53 -26.61 17.97
CA ARG A 140 7.67 -27.50 18.14
C ARG A 140 8.30 -27.30 19.52
N LEU A 141 9.10 -28.26 19.95
CA LEU A 141 9.82 -28.22 21.23
C LEU A 141 8.89 -27.81 22.41
N TYR A 142 7.78 -28.56 22.54
CA TYR A 142 6.77 -28.32 23.59
C TYR A 142 6.18 -26.90 23.62
N GLY A 143 6.05 -26.29 22.45
CA GLY A 143 5.44 -24.96 22.32
C GLY A 143 6.41 -23.79 22.41
N VAL A 144 7.71 -24.04 22.45
CA VAL A 144 8.72 -22.97 22.51
C VAL A 144 8.90 -22.26 21.19
N ILE A 145 8.80 -22.99 20.08
CA ILE A 145 8.99 -22.49 18.71
C ILE A 145 7.82 -22.89 17.82
N SER A 146 7.41 -22.05 16.90
CA SER A 146 6.47 -22.41 15.86
C SER A 146 7.14 -23.18 14.72
N MET A 147 6.33 -23.79 13.87
CA MET A 147 6.83 -24.43 12.64
C MET A 147 7.06 -23.42 11.50
N PHE A 148 6.60 -22.20 11.64
CA PHE A 148 6.63 -21.18 10.59
C PHE A 148 7.98 -20.50 10.53
N ASN A 149 8.65 -20.63 9.39
CA ASN A 149 9.91 -19.93 9.14
C ASN A 149 9.60 -18.53 8.59
N PRO A 150 10.05 -17.43 9.24
CA PRO A 150 9.81 -16.07 8.78
C PRO A 150 10.35 -15.77 7.37
N ASP A 151 11.31 -16.55 6.89
CA ASP A 151 11.87 -16.41 5.54
C ASP A 151 11.04 -17.10 4.44
N ALA A 152 10.25 -18.08 4.84
CA ALA A 152 9.42 -18.87 3.93
C ALA A 152 7.98 -18.34 3.86
N VAL A 153 7.52 -17.62 4.87
CA VAL A 153 6.16 -17.08 4.95
C VAL A 153 6.09 -15.73 4.27
N SER A 154 5.15 -15.56 3.36
CA SER A 154 4.91 -14.30 2.63
C SER A 154 3.94 -13.38 3.36
N ASP A 155 2.91 -13.94 4.01
CA ASP A 155 1.85 -13.18 4.67
C ASP A 155 1.27 -13.91 5.88
N VAL A 156 0.81 -13.13 6.87
CA VAL A 156 0.21 -13.64 8.11
C VAL A 156 -0.98 -12.80 8.52
N ASN A 157 -2.15 -13.38 8.45
CA ASN A 157 -3.42 -12.73 8.77
C ASN A 157 -4.02 -13.30 10.05
N LEU A 158 -4.19 -12.46 11.07
CA LEU A 158 -4.89 -12.83 12.30
C LEU A 158 -6.29 -12.23 12.31
N ILE A 159 -7.30 -13.09 12.35
CA ILE A 159 -8.71 -12.72 12.46
C ILE A 159 -9.17 -13.09 13.87
N SER A 160 -9.38 -12.09 14.72
CA SER A 160 -9.73 -12.32 16.14
C SER A 160 -11.22 -12.20 16.45
N GLY A 161 -12.08 -12.38 15.47
CA GLY A 161 -13.54 -12.36 15.62
C GLY A 161 -14.25 -12.01 14.33
N GLY A 162 -15.54 -12.33 14.25
CA GLY A 162 -16.33 -12.07 13.03
C GLY A 162 -15.87 -12.84 11.81
N PHE A 163 -15.33 -14.04 11.99
CA PHE A 163 -14.82 -14.82 10.86
C PHE A 163 -15.93 -15.31 9.95
N PRO A 164 -15.66 -15.38 8.63
CA PRO A 164 -16.58 -15.95 7.66
C PRO A 164 -16.93 -17.41 7.98
N ALA A 165 -18.08 -17.88 7.51
CA ALA A 165 -18.57 -19.23 7.71
C ALA A 165 -17.63 -20.36 7.16
N LYS A 166 -16.68 -19.99 6.29
CA LYS A 166 -15.64 -20.93 5.81
C LYS A 166 -14.71 -21.42 6.92
N TYR A 167 -14.56 -20.63 7.99
CA TYR A 167 -13.74 -20.95 9.15
C TYR A 167 -14.63 -21.48 10.27
N GLY A 168 -14.84 -22.77 10.29
CA GLY A 168 -15.61 -23.46 11.33
C GLY A 168 -14.74 -24.03 12.44
N ASP A 169 -15.39 -24.67 13.42
CA ASP A 169 -14.79 -25.55 14.43
C ASP A 169 -13.86 -24.91 15.48
N ARG A 170 -13.64 -23.59 15.44
CA ARG A 170 -12.84 -22.85 16.42
C ARG A 170 -13.56 -21.58 16.86
N LEU A 171 -13.31 -21.15 18.11
CA LEU A 171 -14.10 -20.10 18.75
C LEU A 171 -13.33 -18.79 19.01
N SER A 172 -12.00 -18.82 18.96
CA SER A 172 -11.19 -17.69 19.40
C SER A 172 -10.65 -16.85 18.24
N ALA A 173 -9.81 -17.43 17.42
CA ALA A 173 -9.16 -16.73 16.32
C ALA A 173 -8.90 -17.65 15.15
N VAL A 174 -8.74 -17.07 13.97
CA VAL A 174 -8.22 -17.73 12.77
C VAL A 174 -6.89 -17.07 12.42
N LEU A 175 -5.86 -17.89 12.32
CA LEU A 175 -4.56 -17.50 11.81
C LEU A 175 -4.39 -18.10 10.42
N ASP A 176 -4.32 -17.27 9.43
CA ASP A 176 -4.14 -17.62 8.02
C ASP A 176 -2.73 -17.24 7.58
N VAL A 177 -1.93 -18.25 7.25
CA VAL A 177 -0.52 -18.10 6.89
C VAL A 177 -0.35 -18.51 5.44
N THR A 178 0.29 -17.66 4.65
CA THR A 178 0.59 -17.90 3.24
C THR A 178 2.10 -17.97 3.03
N ASN A 179 2.55 -18.96 2.27
CA ASN A 179 3.95 -19.12 1.86
C ASN A 179 4.31 -18.31 0.62
#